data_2c258de6f4fd572e58daf7c55bd283d6
#
_entry.id   2c258de6f4fd572e58daf7c55bd283d6
#
_cell.length_a   1.000
_cell.length_b   1.000
_cell.length_c   1.000
_cell.angle_alpha   90.00
_cell.angle_beta   90.00
_cell.angle_gamma   90.00
#
_symmetry.space_group_name_H-M   'P 1'
#
loop_
_entity.id
_entity.type
_entity.pdbx_description
1 polymer ?
#
loop_
_entity_poly.entity_id
_entity_poly.type
_entity_poly.pdbx_seq_one_letter_code
_entity_poly.pdbx_strand_id
1 'polypeptide(L)' 'MTNEHPDAPKQFGIRLNQETMELVSEIQEFRQRTNQPTTLASIVEDAICIYYERLVDDGAIYGQK' A
#
# COMPACT_ATOMS: atom_id res chain seq x y z
N MET A 1 -19.06 -19.82 -13.51
CA MET A 1 -18.59 -19.39 -13.22
C MET A 1 -18.23 -18.93 -12.69
N THR A 2 -18.35 -18.93 -12.77
CA THR A 2 -17.86 -18.36 -12.33
C THR A 2 -17.39 -17.97 -11.70
N ASN A 3 -17.30 -17.79 -11.82
CA ASN A 3 -16.61 -17.34 -11.29
C ASN A 3 -16.18 -17.13 -10.51
N GLU A 4 -16.26 -17.06 -10.57
CA GLU A 4 -15.73 -16.78 -9.87
C GLU A 4 -15.10 -16.97 -9.20
N HIS A 5 -14.70 -16.98 -9.43
CA HIS A 5 -13.76 -17.06 -8.85
C HIS A 5 -13.17 -16.63 -8.26
N PRO A 6 -13.27 -16.60 -8.19
CA PRO A 6 -13.00 -15.91 -7.36
C PRO A 6 -11.74 -15.83 -6.90
N ASP A 7 -11.15 -16.31 -6.95
CA ASP A 7 -9.96 -16.13 -6.60
C ASP A 7 -9.26 -15.48 -7.47
N ALA A 8 -9.80 -15.06 -8.28
CA ALA A 8 -9.26 -14.20 -9.05
C ALA A 8 -8.62 -13.26 -8.27
N PRO A 9 -7.66 -12.80 -8.62
CA PRO A 9 -6.97 -11.92 -7.90
C PRO A 9 -7.83 -10.87 -7.75
N LYS A 10 -8.05 -10.49 -6.70
CA LYS A 10 -8.74 -9.50 -6.52
C LYS A 10 -8.07 -8.39 -7.00
N GLN A 11 -8.50 -7.69 -7.85
CA GLN A 11 -7.98 -6.57 -8.29
C GLN A 11 -8.55 -5.57 -7.49
N PHE A 12 -8.00 -4.98 -6.57
CA PHE A 12 -8.53 -3.96 -5.78
C PHE A 12 -8.43 -2.71 -6.53
N GLY A 13 -9.47 -2.08 -6.90
CA GLY A 13 -9.40 -0.84 -7.54
C GLY A 13 -9.26 0.23 -6.51
N ILE A 14 -8.09 0.67 -6.29
CA ILE A 14 -7.88 1.72 -5.35
C ILE A 14 -8.06 3.06 -6.01
N ARG A 15 -9.00 3.90 -5.49
CA ARG A 15 -9.17 5.18 -6.01
C ARG A 15 -8.56 6.14 -5.09
N LEU A 16 -7.54 6.84 -5.47
CA LEU A 16 -6.87 7.83 -4.65
C LEU A 16 -7.27 9.21 -5.12
N ASN A 17 -7.48 10.13 -4.21
CA ASN A 17 -7.81 11.47 -4.61
C ASN A 17 -6.56 12.16 -5.12
N GLN A 18 -6.74 13.37 -5.64
CA GLN A 18 -5.64 14.04 -6.30
C GLN A 18 -4.50 14.37 -5.34
N GLU A 19 -4.83 14.79 -4.15
CA GLU A 19 -3.79 15.12 -3.19
C GLU A 19 -2.94 13.91 -2.88
N THR A 20 -3.58 12.77 -2.69
CA THR A 20 -2.84 11.56 -2.39
C THR A 20 -1.99 11.14 -3.59
N MET A 21 -2.53 11.31 -4.79
CA MET A 21 -1.76 10.96 -5.96
C MET A 21 -0.53 11.82 -6.11
N GLU A 22 -0.62 13.09 -5.69
CA GLU A 22 0.55 13.95 -5.73
C GLU A 22 1.61 13.48 -4.75
N LEU A 23 1.16 13.03 -3.59
CA LEU A 23 2.11 12.49 -2.62
C LEU A 23 2.77 11.23 -3.15
N VAL A 24 2.00 10.40 -3.84
CA VAL A 24 2.56 9.21 -4.43
C VAL A 24 3.63 9.58 -5.45
N SER A 25 3.37 10.60 -6.25
CA SER A 25 4.35 11.02 -7.24
C SER A 25 5.65 11.45 -6.58
N GLU A 26 5.55 12.17 -5.50
CA GLU A 26 6.75 12.61 -4.80
C GLU A 26 7.51 11.43 -4.22
N ILE A 27 6.78 10.45 -3.71
CA ILE A 27 7.43 9.26 -3.19
C ILE A 27 8.11 8.50 -4.32
N GLN A 28 7.47 8.43 -5.47
CA GLN A 28 8.06 7.74 -6.60
C GLN A 28 9.37 8.41 -7.02
N GLU A 29 9.38 9.73 -7.02
CA GLU A 29 10.61 10.43 -7.37
C GLU A 29 11.71 10.16 -6.36
N PHE A 30 11.35 10.13 -5.09
CA PHE A 30 12.32 9.85 -4.05
C PHE A 30 12.87 8.44 -4.22
N ARG A 31 12.00 7.48 -4.46
CA ARG A 31 12.42 6.10 -4.59
C ARG A 31 13.28 5.90 -5.83
N GLN A 32 12.97 6.65 -6.88
CA GLN A 32 13.77 6.53 -8.09
C GLN A 32 15.18 6.99 -7.81
N ARG A 33 15.33 8.07 -7.06
CA ARG A 33 16.67 8.57 -6.75
C ARG A 33 17.44 7.63 -5.84
N THR A 34 16.72 6.81 -5.07
CA THR A 34 17.38 5.92 -4.13
C THR A 34 17.32 4.47 -4.57
N ASN A 35 17.01 4.26 -5.85
CA ASN A 35 17.00 2.90 -6.39
C ASN A 35 16.06 1.95 -5.69
N GLN A 36 14.89 2.41 -5.32
CA GLN A 36 13.90 1.57 -4.70
C GLN A 36 12.75 1.37 -5.65
N PRO A 37 11.94 0.33 -5.46
CA PRO A 37 10.81 0.09 -6.33
C PRO A 37 9.85 1.27 -6.34
N THR A 38 9.37 1.63 -7.51
CA THR A 38 8.50 2.79 -7.64
C THR A 38 7.08 2.45 -8.00
N THR A 39 6.71 1.17 -8.03
CA THR A 39 5.35 0.81 -8.37
C THR A 39 4.41 1.22 -7.26
N LEU A 40 3.18 1.52 -7.63
CA LEU A 40 2.20 1.90 -6.63
C LEU A 40 2.00 0.76 -5.64
N ALA A 41 1.97 -0.48 -6.13
CA ALA A 41 1.77 -1.61 -5.23
C ALA A 41 2.86 -1.67 -4.17
N SER A 42 4.09 -1.47 -4.56
CA SER A 42 5.19 -1.52 -3.61
C SER A 42 5.07 -0.42 -2.56
N ILE A 43 4.70 0.77 -3.01
CA ILE A 43 4.56 1.89 -2.09
C ILE A 43 3.40 1.64 -1.12
N VAL A 44 2.30 1.11 -1.63
CA VAL A 44 1.14 0.86 -0.79
C VAL A 44 1.47 -0.23 0.23
N GLU A 45 2.16 -1.28 -0.19
CA GLU A 45 2.51 -2.34 0.73
C GLU A 45 3.40 -1.83 1.85
N ASP A 46 4.37 -1.02 1.52
CA ASP A 46 5.24 -0.49 2.55
C ASP A 46 4.47 0.44 3.49
N ALA A 47 3.57 1.24 2.93
CA ALA A 47 2.81 2.15 3.75
C ALA A 47 1.92 1.39 4.73
N ILE A 48 1.32 0.31 4.26
CA ILE A 48 0.44 -0.47 5.11
C ILE A 48 1.25 -1.15 6.22
N CYS A 49 2.41 -1.67 5.90
CA CYS A 49 3.24 -2.28 6.92
C CYS A 49 3.64 -1.28 7.99
N ILE A 50 4.04 -0.10 7.56
CA ILE A 50 4.47 0.91 8.53
C ILE A 50 3.30 1.35 9.38
N TYR A 51 2.15 1.52 8.77
CA TYR A 51 0.99 1.96 9.51
C TYR A 51 0.54 0.88 10.49
N TYR A 52 0.60 -0.38 10.05
CA TYR A 52 0.22 -1.46 10.93
C TYR A 52 1.14 -1.52 12.16
N GLU A 53 2.44 -1.38 11.94
CA GLU A 53 3.37 -1.39 13.04
C GLU A 53 3.10 -0.25 14.00
N ARG A 54 2.73 0.90 13.47
CA ARG A 54 2.43 2.00 14.32
C ARG A 54 1.18 1.74 15.17
N LEU A 55 0.17 1.09 14.59
CA LEU A 55 -1.03 0.77 15.35
C LEU A 55 -0.72 -0.23 16.44
N VAL A 56 0.17 -1.17 16.19
CA VAL A 56 0.56 -2.13 17.21
C VAL A 56 1.28 -1.40 18.34
N ASP A 57 2.20 -0.52 17.99
CA ASP A 57 2.94 0.22 19.00
C ASP A 57 2.02 1.09 19.84
N ASP A 58 0.96 1.60 19.23
CA ASP A 58 0.03 2.45 19.95
C ASP A 58 -0.97 1.65 20.74
N GLY A 59 -0.96 0.35 20.61
CA GLY A 59 -1.91 -0.48 21.35
C GLY A 59 -3.27 -0.58 20.71
N ALA A 60 -3.44 -0.05 19.49
CA ALA A 60 -4.72 -0.10 18.82
C ALA A 60 -5.00 -1.50 18.28
N ILE A 61 -3.98 -2.22 17.91
CA ILE A 61 -4.12 -3.55 17.41
C ILE A 61 -3.14 -4.43 18.13
N TYR A 62 -3.57 -5.62 18.55
CA TYR A 62 -2.68 -6.50 19.20
C TYR A 62 -1.87 -7.20 18.16
N GLY A 63 -0.61 -7.23 18.30
CA GLY A 63 0.23 -7.90 17.38
C GLY A 63 -0.08 -9.33 17.37
N GLN A 64 -0.06 -9.92 16.24
CA GLN A 64 -0.32 -11.23 16.17
C GLN A 64 0.87 -11.95 16.36
N LYS A 65 0.92 -12.78 17.03
CA LYS A 65 2.05 -13.43 17.24
C LYS A 65 1.94 -14.66 17.04
#